data_b563c39b97881e6c81b68dc869423b55
#
_entry.id   b563c39b97881e6c81b68dc869423b55
#
_cell.length_a   1.000
_cell.length_b   1.000
_cell.length_c   1.000
_cell.angle_alpha   90.00
_cell.angle_beta   90.00
_cell.angle_gamma   90.00
#
_symmetry.space_group_name_H-M   'P 1'
#
loop_
_entity.id
_entity.type
_entity.pdbx_description
1 polymer ?
#
loop_
_entity_poly.entity_id
_entity_poly.type
_entity_poly.pdbx_seq_one_letter_code
_entity_poly.pdbx_strand_id
1 'polypeptide(L)'
;MSNVSTSDIVAKLWNLCNVLKDDGVTYTDYVKELTYLLFLKMAQETGKDERIPAAYRWEQLEQLAAPERLTFYRKLLLELGDAEHTPSRLVRSIFANANTIIKKPATLTTLITDIDKLDWFSAKEDGLGDLYEGLLEKNAEDTKSGAGQYFTPRALISAMIECVRPQPMKTIAD
;
A
#
# COMPACT_ATOMS: atom_id res chain seq x y z
N MET A 1 -27.59 1.89 -3.04
CA MET A 1 -26.16 1.72 -3.26
C MET A 1 -25.55 1.54 -1.89
N SER A 2 -25.06 0.34 -1.55
CA SER A 2 -24.45 0.06 -0.25
C SER A 2 -23.10 0.82 -0.20
N ASN A 3 -22.99 1.73 0.75
CA ASN A 3 -21.73 2.44 1.02
C ASN A 3 -20.72 1.39 1.50
N VAL A 4 -19.73 1.07 0.68
CA VAL A 4 -18.64 0.17 1.08
C VAL A 4 -17.75 0.98 2.02
N SER A 5 -17.62 0.53 3.26
CA SER A 5 -16.78 1.21 4.26
C SER A 5 -15.30 0.89 4.06
N THR A 6 -14.41 1.75 4.57
CA THR A 6 -12.96 1.49 4.60
C THR A 6 -12.65 0.16 5.28
N SER A 7 -13.39 -0.21 6.32
CA SER A 7 -13.24 -1.50 7.00
C SER A 7 -13.55 -2.70 6.10
N ASP A 8 -14.52 -2.58 5.17
CA ASP A 8 -14.82 -3.63 4.20
C ASP A 8 -13.68 -3.81 3.19
N ILE A 9 -13.06 -2.70 2.77
CA ILE A 9 -11.91 -2.74 1.87
C ILE A 9 -10.71 -3.36 2.59
N VAL A 10 -10.45 -2.97 3.84
CA VAL A 10 -9.40 -3.57 4.69
C VAL A 10 -9.62 -5.07 4.83
N ALA A 11 -10.85 -5.52 5.11
CA ALA A 11 -11.17 -6.94 5.22
C ALA A 11 -10.91 -7.70 3.91
N LYS A 12 -11.29 -7.13 2.77
CA LYS A 12 -11.02 -7.71 1.45
C LYS A 12 -9.53 -7.81 1.16
N LEU A 13 -8.78 -6.73 1.40
CA LEU A 13 -7.31 -6.71 1.23
C LEU A 13 -6.64 -7.72 2.16
N TRP A 14 -7.12 -7.82 3.42
CA TRP A 14 -6.59 -8.80 4.35
C TRP A 14 -6.83 -10.24 3.90
N ASN A 15 -7.98 -10.51 3.30
CA ASN A 15 -8.27 -11.83 2.74
C ASN A 15 -7.33 -12.21 1.58
N LEU A 16 -6.75 -11.24 0.87
CA LEU A 16 -5.75 -11.51 -0.16
C LEU A 16 -4.42 -12.04 0.42
N CYS A 17 -4.15 -11.85 1.72
CA CYS A 17 -2.99 -12.44 2.37
C CYS A 17 -2.99 -13.96 2.26
N ASN A 18 -4.17 -14.59 2.20
CA ASN A 18 -4.29 -16.03 2.04
C ASN A 18 -3.71 -16.53 0.70
N VAL A 19 -3.75 -15.68 -0.35
CA VAL A 19 -3.15 -15.98 -1.66
C VAL A 19 -1.62 -16.13 -1.55
N LEU A 20 -0.98 -15.35 -0.66
CA LEU A 20 0.46 -15.39 -0.43
C LEU A 20 0.86 -16.42 0.65
N LYS A 21 -0.03 -16.73 1.57
CA LYS A 21 0.23 -17.69 2.65
C LYS A 21 0.61 -19.08 2.10
N ASP A 22 -0.02 -19.50 1.03
CA ASP A 22 0.28 -20.77 0.34
C ASP A 22 1.68 -20.78 -0.29
N ASP A 23 2.31 -19.61 -0.47
CA ASP A 23 3.67 -19.43 -0.94
C ASP A 23 4.70 -19.31 0.20
N GLY A 24 4.28 -19.50 1.46
CA GLY A 24 5.14 -19.45 2.65
C GLY A 24 5.51 -18.02 3.08
N VAL A 25 4.73 -17.04 2.69
CA VAL A 25 4.92 -15.63 3.02
C VAL A 25 4.35 -15.32 4.41
N THR A 26 5.11 -14.57 5.22
CA THR A 26 4.61 -14.10 6.53
C THR A 26 3.63 -12.94 6.37
N TYR A 27 2.81 -12.69 7.39
CA TYR A 27 1.89 -11.53 7.37
C TYR A 27 2.62 -10.19 7.27
N THR A 28 3.76 -10.05 7.92
CA THR A 28 4.57 -8.83 7.85
C THR A 28 5.12 -8.59 6.44
N ASP A 29 5.60 -9.63 5.79
CA ASP A 29 6.06 -9.58 4.41
C ASP A 29 4.92 -9.27 3.44
N TYR A 30 3.72 -9.82 3.70
CA TYR A 30 2.53 -9.52 2.92
C TYR A 30 2.15 -8.03 3.00
N VAL A 31 2.11 -7.46 4.20
CA VAL A 31 1.76 -6.04 4.37
C VAL A 31 2.77 -5.14 3.64
N LYS A 32 4.06 -5.48 3.69
CA LYS A 32 5.11 -4.77 2.95
C LYS A 32 4.87 -4.85 1.44
N GLU A 33 4.60 -6.04 0.91
CA GLU A 33 4.33 -6.23 -0.51
C GLU A 33 3.09 -5.45 -0.95
N LEU A 34 2.03 -5.54 -0.14
CA LEU A 34 0.77 -4.84 -0.39
C LEU A 34 0.96 -3.32 -0.41
N THR A 35 1.86 -2.78 0.43
CA THR A 35 2.16 -1.35 0.45
C THR A 35 2.61 -0.84 -0.91
N TYR A 36 3.48 -1.57 -1.61
CA TYR A 36 3.97 -1.17 -2.93
C TYR A 36 2.84 -1.17 -3.97
N LEU A 37 2.03 -2.22 -3.99
CA LEU A 37 0.92 -2.34 -4.93
C LEU A 37 -0.15 -1.28 -4.66
N LEU A 38 -0.51 -1.08 -3.39
CA LEU A 38 -1.49 -0.07 -2.99
C LEU A 38 -1.01 1.35 -3.31
N PHE A 39 0.27 1.66 -3.09
CA PHE A 39 0.79 2.98 -3.43
C PHE A 39 0.62 3.29 -4.92
N LEU A 40 0.95 2.34 -5.80
CA LEU A 40 0.79 2.51 -7.24
C LEU A 40 -0.68 2.67 -7.65
N LYS A 41 -1.55 1.81 -7.14
CA LYS A 41 -2.99 1.86 -7.43
C LYS A 41 -3.62 3.17 -6.93
N MET A 42 -3.31 3.57 -5.70
CA MET A 42 -3.83 4.78 -5.09
C MET A 42 -3.35 6.04 -5.80
N ALA A 43 -2.10 6.07 -6.28
CA ALA A 43 -1.59 7.18 -7.07
C ALA A 43 -2.43 7.36 -8.35
N GLN A 44 -2.77 6.27 -9.04
CA GLN A 44 -3.67 6.27 -10.19
C GLN A 44 -5.06 6.80 -9.81
N GLU A 45 -5.69 6.19 -8.82
CA GLU A 45 -7.08 6.50 -8.41
C GLU A 45 -7.25 7.95 -7.94
N THR A 46 -6.20 8.55 -7.36
CA THR A 46 -6.21 9.94 -6.90
C THR A 46 -5.72 10.94 -7.95
N GLY A 47 -5.31 10.48 -9.13
CA GLY A 47 -4.74 11.33 -10.19
C GLY A 47 -3.41 11.97 -9.81
N LYS A 48 -2.64 11.34 -8.91
CA LYS A 48 -1.32 11.80 -8.45
C LYS A 48 -0.17 10.96 -9.00
N ASP A 49 -0.46 10.12 -9.96
CA ASP A 49 0.51 9.23 -10.61
C ASP A 49 1.50 9.98 -11.54
N GLU A 50 1.31 11.28 -11.77
CA GLU A 50 2.25 12.13 -12.49
C GLU A 50 3.67 12.16 -11.88
N ARG A 51 3.79 11.88 -10.58
CA ARG A 51 5.06 11.76 -9.87
C ARG A 51 5.79 10.44 -10.11
N ILE A 52 5.07 9.46 -10.67
CA ILE A 52 5.59 8.15 -11.05
C ILE A 52 5.92 8.22 -12.55
N PRO A 53 7.12 7.81 -12.99
CA PRO A 53 7.44 7.76 -14.40
C PRO A 53 6.40 6.94 -15.18
N ALA A 54 5.95 7.44 -16.33
CA ALA A 54 4.85 6.83 -17.09
C ALA A 54 5.06 5.33 -17.40
N ALA A 55 6.32 4.91 -17.57
CA ALA A 55 6.68 3.53 -17.81
C ALA A 55 6.43 2.60 -16.61
N TYR A 56 6.22 3.14 -15.40
CA TYR A 56 6.09 2.36 -14.14
C TYR A 56 4.77 2.60 -13.41
N ARG A 57 3.77 3.16 -14.07
CA ARG A 57 2.43 3.37 -13.52
C ARG A 57 1.64 2.06 -13.46
N TRP A 58 0.59 2.06 -12.65
CA TRP A 58 -0.28 0.89 -12.44
C TRP A 58 -0.81 0.28 -13.74
N GLU A 59 -1.24 1.12 -14.69
CA GLU A 59 -1.75 0.70 -16.01
C GLU A 59 -0.78 -0.23 -16.76
N GLN A 60 0.52 -0.03 -16.60
CA GLN A 60 1.53 -0.89 -17.25
C GLN A 60 1.52 -2.30 -16.67
N LEU A 61 1.27 -2.42 -15.35
CA LEU A 61 1.11 -3.73 -14.70
C LEU A 61 -0.13 -4.46 -15.17
N GLU A 62 -1.25 -3.76 -15.39
CA GLU A 62 -2.52 -4.35 -15.83
C GLU A 62 -2.43 -4.95 -17.23
N GLN A 63 -1.75 -4.26 -18.16
CA GLN A 63 -1.69 -4.62 -19.57
C GLN A 63 -0.81 -5.84 -19.87
N LEU A 64 0.10 -6.21 -18.98
CA LEU A 64 1.05 -7.28 -19.20
C LEU A 64 0.45 -8.66 -18.91
N ALA A 65 0.90 -9.68 -19.69
CA ALA A 65 0.62 -11.09 -19.39
C ALA A 65 1.33 -11.54 -18.09
N ALA A 66 0.79 -12.57 -17.42
CA ALA A 66 1.25 -12.98 -16.10
C ALA A 66 2.78 -13.19 -15.94
N PRO A 67 3.50 -13.92 -16.85
CA PRO A 67 4.94 -14.09 -16.72
C PRO A 67 5.71 -12.79 -16.88
N GLU A 68 5.32 -11.96 -17.85
CA GLU A 68 5.93 -10.66 -18.14
C GLU A 68 5.68 -9.68 -17.02
N ARG A 69 4.47 -9.72 -16.43
CA ARG A 69 4.04 -8.87 -15.31
C ARG A 69 4.96 -9.03 -14.10
N LEU A 70 5.33 -10.25 -13.70
CA LEU A 70 6.22 -10.47 -12.56
C LEU A 70 7.64 -9.96 -12.84
N THR A 71 8.16 -10.20 -14.05
CA THR A 71 9.47 -9.69 -14.46
C THR A 71 9.48 -8.17 -14.47
N PHE A 72 8.45 -7.57 -15.03
CA PHE A 72 8.27 -6.12 -15.06
C PHE A 72 8.13 -5.54 -13.65
N TYR A 73 7.33 -6.16 -12.76
CA TYR A 73 7.14 -5.70 -11.40
C TYR A 73 8.45 -5.68 -10.61
N ARG A 74 9.30 -6.69 -10.76
CA ARG A 74 10.64 -6.71 -10.15
C ARG A 74 11.49 -5.53 -10.63
N LYS A 75 11.50 -5.28 -11.94
CA LYS A 75 12.20 -4.14 -12.53
C LYS A 75 11.65 -2.82 -12.00
N LEU A 76 10.34 -2.65 -12.01
CA LEU A 76 9.62 -1.47 -11.53
C LEU A 76 10.03 -1.10 -10.08
N LEU A 77 10.04 -2.08 -9.16
CA LEU A 77 10.42 -1.84 -7.76
C LEU A 77 11.85 -1.29 -7.64
N LEU A 78 12.79 -1.82 -8.41
CA LEU A 78 14.19 -1.36 -8.41
C LEU A 78 14.31 0.06 -8.97
N GLU A 79 13.71 0.32 -10.11
CA GLU A 79 13.86 1.59 -10.82
C GLU A 79 13.08 2.74 -10.16
N LEU A 80 11.97 2.45 -9.47
CA LEU A 80 11.30 3.46 -8.65
C LEU A 80 12.12 3.89 -7.44
N GLY A 81 13.02 3.04 -6.93
CA GLY A 81 13.96 3.39 -5.87
C GLY A 81 15.21 4.12 -6.35
N ASP A 82 15.47 4.15 -7.66
CA ASP A 82 16.70 4.69 -8.23
C ASP A 82 16.55 6.17 -8.65
N ALA A 83 17.59 6.96 -8.40
CA ALA A 83 17.64 8.37 -8.75
C ALA A 83 17.76 8.62 -10.26
N GLU A 84 18.36 7.70 -11.00
CA GLU A 84 18.49 7.82 -12.48
C GLU A 84 17.15 7.68 -13.19
N HIS A 85 16.24 6.86 -12.65
CA HIS A 85 14.97 6.53 -13.28
C HIS A 85 13.79 7.31 -12.71
N THR A 86 13.87 7.74 -11.45
CA THR A 86 12.75 8.35 -10.71
C THR A 86 13.11 9.73 -10.18
N PRO A 87 12.61 10.82 -10.79
CA PRO A 87 12.90 12.18 -10.33
C PRO A 87 12.35 12.50 -8.94
N SER A 88 11.18 11.94 -8.59
CA SER A 88 10.49 12.22 -7.34
C SER A 88 11.23 11.63 -6.13
N ARG A 89 11.73 12.51 -5.23
CA ARG A 89 12.37 12.08 -3.98
C ARG A 89 11.40 11.26 -3.10
N LEU A 90 10.12 11.64 -3.06
CA LEU A 90 9.11 10.93 -2.30
C LEU A 90 8.95 9.50 -2.80
N VAL A 91 8.79 9.32 -4.11
CA VAL A 91 8.66 7.98 -4.71
C VAL A 91 9.89 7.14 -4.41
N ARG A 92 11.09 7.69 -4.61
CA ARG A 92 12.34 6.97 -4.28
C ARG A 92 12.41 6.55 -2.81
N SER A 93 11.95 7.37 -1.87
CA SER A 93 11.98 7.00 -0.46
C SER A 93 11.04 5.84 -0.12
N ILE A 94 9.90 5.74 -0.81
CA ILE A 94 8.95 4.64 -0.64
C ILE A 94 9.53 3.34 -1.18
N PHE A 95 10.18 3.40 -2.35
CA PHE A 95 10.73 2.23 -3.03
C PHE A 95 12.23 2.00 -2.73
N ALA A 96 12.81 2.69 -1.75
CA ALA A 96 14.20 2.49 -1.36
C ALA A 96 14.44 1.03 -0.95
N ASN A 97 15.35 0.35 -1.66
CA ASN A 97 15.64 -1.08 -1.48
C ASN A 97 14.40 -2.00 -1.63
N ALA A 98 13.40 -1.57 -2.39
CA ALA A 98 12.21 -2.36 -2.62
C ALA A 98 12.54 -3.63 -3.44
N ASN A 99 11.98 -4.73 -2.99
CA ASN A 99 12.04 -6.01 -3.70
C ASN A 99 10.74 -6.76 -3.45
N THR A 100 10.36 -7.65 -4.34
CA THR A 100 9.19 -8.50 -4.15
C THR A 100 9.56 -9.88 -3.62
N ILE A 101 8.72 -10.37 -2.72
CA ILE A 101 8.75 -11.75 -2.22
C ILE A 101 7.95 -12.71 -3.10
N ILE A 102 7.13 -12.17 -4.02
CA ILE A 102 6.28 -12.97 -4.90
C ILE A 102 7.16 -13.73 -5.90
N LYS A 103 6.97 -15.06 -5.92
CA LYS A 103 7.73 -15.97 -6.80
C LYS A 103 6.91 -16.43 -7.99
N LYS A 104 5.58 -16.53 -7.85
CA LYS A 104 4.70 -17.06 -8.89
C LYS A 104 3.98 -15.94 -9.64
N PRO A 105 4.03 -15.91 -10.97
CA PRO A 105 3.30 -14.94 -11.79
C PRO A 105 1.78 -14.93 -11.52
N ALA A 106 1.19 -16.11 -11.27
CA ALA A 106 -0.22 -16.24 -10.98
C ALA A 106 -0.62 -15.51 -9.69
N THR A 107 0.20 -15.61 -8.63
CA THR A 107 -0.02 -14.93 -7.35
C THR A 107 -0.06 -13.42 -7.51
N LEU A 108 0.93 -12.83 -8.22
CA LEU A 108 0.93 -11.40 -8.51
C LEU A 108 -0.28 -10.97 -9.34
N THR A 109 -0.66 -11.79 -10.33
CA THR A 109 -1.82 -11.51 -11.17
C THR A 109 -3.11 -11.48 -10.38
N THR A 110 -3.31 -12.43 -9.47
CA THR A 110 -4.48 -12.45 -8.58
C THR A 110 -4.53 -11.19 -7.72
N LEU A 111 -3.41 -10.82 -7.08
CA LEU A 111 -3.35 -9.62 -6.25
C LEU A 111 -3.70 -8.35 -7.04
N ILE A 112 -3.09 -8.15 -8.20
CA ILE A 112 -3.35 -6.96 -9.04
C ILE A 112 -4.82 -6.93 -9.46
N THR A 113 -5.37 -8.05 -9.94
CA THR A 113 -6.76 -8.14 -10.40
C THR A 113 -7.75 -7.87 -9.27
N ASP A 114 -7.50 -8.37 -8.07
CA ASP A 114 -8.41 -8.22 -6.94
C ASP A 114 -8.29 -6.84 -6.29
N ILE A 115 -7.09 -6.25 -6.25
CA ILE A 115 -6.89 -4.85 -5.86
C ILE A 115 -7.62 -3.92 -6.84
N ASP A 116 -7.56 -4.19 -8.13
CA ASP A 116 -8.20 -3.35 -9.14
C ASP A 116 -9.73 -3.35 -9.04
N LYS A 117 -10.33 -4.47 -8.60
CA LYS A 117 -11.78 -4.60 -8.41
C LYS A 117 -12.33 -3.93 -7.15
N LEU A 118 -11.49 -3.39 -6.28
CA LEU A 118 -11.95 -2.73 -5.06
C LEU A 118 -12.67 -1.42 -5.39
N ASP A 119 -13.64 -1.06 -4.55
CA ASP A 119 -14.33 0.24 -4.64
C ASP A 119 -13.45 1.37 -4.08
N TRP A 120 -12.57 1.85 -4.94
CA TRP A 120 -11.64 2.95 -4.60
C TRP A 120 -12.33 4.31 -4.44
N PHE A 121 -13.54 4.46 -4.98
CA PHE A 121 -14.30 5.69 -4.84
C PHE A 121 -14.68 5.93 -3.38
N SER A 122 -15.20 4.90 -2.72
CA SER A 122 -15.55 4.98 -1.28
C SER A 122 -14.32 5.15 -0.39
N ALA A 123 -13.18 4.55 -0.76
CA ALA A 123 -11.93 4.71 -0.02
C ALA A 123 -11.34 6.13 -0.10
N LYS A 124 -11.68 6.91 -1.12
CA LYS A 124 -11.20 8.30 -1.25
C LYS A 124 -11.76 9.23 -0.19
N GLU A 125 -12.99 9.00 0.26
CA GLU A 125 -13.65 9.86 1.25
C GLU A 125 -13.04 9.71 2.65
N ASP A 126 -12.68 8.48 3.05
CA ASP A 126 -12.15 8.17 4.38
C ASP A 126 -10.63 8.35 4.50
N GLY A 127 -9.96 8.44 3.35
CA GLY A 127 -8.50 8.57 3.30
C GLY A 127 -7.76 7.24 3.29
N LEU A 128 -6.71 7.24 2.48
CA LEU A 128 -5.86 6.08 2.24
C LEU A 128 -4.98 5.73 3.44
N GLY A 129 -4.81 6.68 4.38
CA GLY A 129 -4.14 6.46 5.65
C GLY A 129 -4.89 5.47 6.53
N ASP A 130 -6.20 5.62 6.61
CA ASP A 130 -7.07 4.77 7.44
C ASP A 130 -7.11 3.33 6.92
N LEU A 131 -7.03 3.15 5.60
CA LEU A 131 -6.91 1.83 4.99
C LEU A 131 -5.60 1.14 5.38
N TYR A 132 -4.48 1.87 5.35
CA TYR A 132 -3.19 1.32 5.74
C TYR A 132 -3.12 1.03 7.24
N GLU A 133 -3.65 1.91 8.09
CA GLU A 133 -3.77 1.65 9.53
C GLU A 133 -4.58 0.40 9.83
N GLY A 134 -5.73 0.24 9.19
CA GLY A 134 -6.56 -0.96 9.36
C GLY A 134 -5.83 -2.25 8.98
N LEU A 135 -4.97 -2.22 7.95
CA LEU A 135 -4.12 -3.36 7.60
C LEU A 135 -3.06 -3.63 8.67
N LEU A 136 -2.45 -2.59 9.24
CA LEU A 136 -1.48 -2.75 10.32
C LEU A 136 -2.12 -3.26 11.61
N GLU A 137 -3.34 -2.79 11.96
CA GLU A 137 -4.12 -3.30 13.08
C GLU A 137 -4.43 -4.79 12.90
N LYS A 138 -4.89 -5.20 11.72
CA LYS A 138 -5.13 -6.61 11.39
C LYS A 138 -3.87 -7.46 11.51
N ASN A 139 -2.73 -6.95 11.05
CA ASN A 139 -1.45 -7.62 11.21
C ASN A 139 -1.06 -7.80 12.69
N ALA A 140 -1.32 -6.78 13.52
CA ALA A 140 -1.04 -6.84 14.96
C ALA A 140 -1.96 -7.84 15.70
N GLU A 141 -3.23 -7.93 15.31
CA GLU A 141 -4.20 -8.89 15.86
C GLU A 141 -3.80 -10.34 15.57
N ASP A 142 -3.38 -10.64 14.33
CA ASP A 142 -3.05 -11.99 13.88
C ASP A 142 -1.66 -12.46 14.31
N THR A 143 -0.72 -11.53 14.45
CA THR A 143 0.59 -11.85 14.99
C THR A 143 0.58 -11.97 16.49
N LYS A 144 -0.13 -12.71 17.20
CA LYS A 144 -0.17 -12.95 18.65
C LYS A 144 1.16 -12.81 19.43
N SER A 145 2.11 -12.07 18.88
CA SER A 145 3.38 -11.70 19.48
C SER A 145 3.13 -10.48 20.36
N GLY A 146 3.11 -10.67 21.67
CA GLY A 146 2.90 -9.68 22.72
C GLY A 146 3.93 -8.54 22.80
N ALA A 147 4.38 -8.01 21.68
CA ALA A 147 5.02 -6.72 21.57
C ALA A 147 3.90 -5.74 21.10
N GLY A 148 3.14 -5.24 22.09
CA GLY A 148 2.06 -4.30 21.84
C GLY A 148 2.56 -3.00 21.25
N GLN A 149 2.74 -2.97 19.95
CA GLN A 149 2.71 -1.71 19.22
C GLN A 149 1.25 -1.32 19.09
N TYR A 150 0.77 -0.56 20.08
CA TYR A 150 -0.57 0.02 20.03
C TYR A 150 -0.49 1.28 19.18
N PHE A 151 -1.22 1.30 18.08
CA PHE A 151 -1.41 2.56 17.35
C PHE A 151 -2.19 3.54 18.23
N THR A 152 -1.75 4.79 18.23
CA THR A 152 -2.48 5.85 18.94
C THR A 152 -3.84 6.04 18.25
N PRO A 153 -4.97 5.91 18.96
CA PRO A 153 -6.30 6.08 18.36
C PRO A 153 -6.45 7.43 17.66
N ARG A 154 -7.04 7.46 16.47
CA ARG A 154 -7.25 8.69 15.68
C ARG A 154 -7.94 9.80 16.47
N ALA A 155 -8.94 9.47 17.28
CA ALA A 155 -9.61 10.45 18.14
C ALA A 155 -8.64 11.16 19.09
N LEU A 156 -7.66 10.42 19.65
CA LEU A 156 -6.63 10.99 20.51
C LEU A 156 -5.66 11.87 19.71
N ILE A 157 -5.23 11.42 18.53
CA ILE A 157 -4.37 12.22 17.64
C ILE A 157 -5.08 13.53 17.28
N SER A 158 -6.36 13.47 16.89
CA SER A 158 -7.14 14.66 16.56
C SER A 158 -7.23 15.64 17.75
N ALA A 159 -7.51 15.13 18.94
CA ALA A 159 -7.53 15.95 20.15
C ALA A 159 -6.17 16.58 20.45
N MET A 160 -5.08 15.84 20.28
CA MET A 160 -3.73 16.37 20.45
C MET A 160 -3.41 17.48 19.44
N ILE A 161 -3.80 17.30 18.17
CA ILE A 161 -3.61 18.32 17.12
C ILE A 161 -4.42 19.57 17.42
N GLU A 162 -5.66 19.43 17.90
CA GLU A 162 -6.49 20.58 18.30
C GLU A 162 -5.87 21.35 19.49
N CYS A 163 -5.28 20.67 20.46
CA CYS A 163 -4.61 21.28 21.60
C CYS A 163 -3.31 21.98 21.20
N VAL A 164 -2.47 21.31 20.43
CA VAL A 164 -1.12 21.81 20.08
C VAL A 164 -1.18 22.84 18.96
N ARG A 165 -2.17 22.75 18.04
CA ARG A 165 -2.32 23.61 16.88
C ARG A 165 -1.04 23.83 16.11
N PRO A 166 -0.42 22.76 15.57
CA PRO A 166 0.86 22.86 14.89
C PRO A 166 0.78 23.85 13.73
N GLN A 167 1.80 24.68 13.56
CA GLN A 167 1.87 25.70 12.52
C GLN A 167 2.81 25.24 11.41
N PRO A 168 2.54 25.58 10.13
CA PRO A 168 3.47 25.35 9.04
C PRO A 168 4.87 25.93 9.38
N MET A 169 5.91 25.27 8.94
CA MET A 169 7.32 25.66 9.15
C MET A 169 7.83 25.59 10.59
N LYS A 170 7.08 25.00 11.50
CA LYS A 170 7.57 24.68 12.85
C LYS A 170 8.05 23.23 12.92
N THR A 171 9.08 23.01 13.74
CA THR A 171 9.56 21.65 14.03
C THR A 171 8.63 21.02 15.07
N ILE A 172 8.17 19.80 14.77
CA ILE A 172 7.39 18.98 15.70
C ILE A 172 8.27 17.77 16.02
N ALA A 173 8.42 17.47 17.29
CA ALA A 173 9.05 16.25 17.77
C ALA A 173 7.98 15.31 18.31
N ASP A 174 8.09 14.04 17.94
CA ASP A 174 7.28 12.94 18.46
C ASP A 174 8.13 12.07 19.40
#